data_854ff3fd1407bc272c1431cef70ea9c5
#
_entry.id   854ff3fd1407bc272c1431cef70ea9c5
#
_cell.length_a   1.000
_cell.length_b   1.000
_cell.length_c   1.000
_cell.angle_alpha   90.00
_cell.angle_beta   90.00
_cell.angle_gamma   90.00
#
_symmetry.space_group_name_H-M   'P 1'
#
loop_
_entity.id
_entity.type
_entity.pdbx_description
1 polymer ?
#
loop_
_entity_poly.entity_id
_entity_poly.type
_entity_poly.pdbx_seq_one_letter_code
_entity_poly.pdbx_strand_id
1 'polypeptide(L)'
;MPDINELVEKKLKSRVRKIKKVNKSDEEKEKFFVQLGASVEIFFPNKKPEELSDSLILWTTPEGKITDAEYSYEEPENEQFVQMPVPEKDLKAFVEAFKDFKLEFDSD
;
A
#
# COMPACT_ATOMS: atom_id res chain seq x y z
N MET A 1 -26.10 13.61 5.90
CA MET A 1 -25.29 12.50 5.34
C MET A 1 -24.18 12.14 6.31
N PRO A 2 -23.94 10.85 6.54
CA PRO A 2 -22.80 10.47 7.36
C PRO A 2 -21.49 10.89 6.67
N ASP A 3 -20.53 11.33 7.47
CA ASP A 3 -19.20 11.67 7.03
C ASP A 3 -18.52 10.41 6.49
N ILE A 4 -17.71 10.56 5.45
CA ILE A 4 -16.96 9.44 4.88
C ILE A 4 -16.08 8.77 5.93
N ASN A 5 -15.52 9.55 6.87
CA ASN A 5 -14.70 9.02 7.94
C ASN A 5 -15.49 8.08 8.86
N GLU A 6 -16.75 8.42 9.13
CA GLU A 6 -17.62 7.55 9.94
C GLU A 6 -17.93 6.24 9.22
N LEU A 7 -18.16 6.32 7.90
CA LEU A 7 -18.42 5.12 7.09
C LEU A 7 -17.20 4.21 7.06
N VAL A 8 -16.01 4.80 6.92
CA VAL A 8 -14.74 4.06 6.90
C VAL A 8 -14.52 3.36 8.25
N GLU A 9 -14.74 4.07 9.36
CA GLU A 9 -14.59 3.49 10.68
C GLU A 9 -15.54 2.31 10.91
N LYS A 10 -16.79 2.46 10.50
CA LYS A 10 -17.78 1.39 10.61
C LYS A 10 -17.37 0.17 9.78
N LYS A 11 -16.88 0.41 8.56
CA LYS A 11 -16.46 -0.67 7.68
C LYS A 11 -15.25 -1.40 8.26
N LEU A 12 -14.28 -0.66 8.78
CA LEU A 12 -13.10 -1.23 9.42
C LEU A 12 -13.48 -2.12 10.60
N LYS A 13 -14.37 -1.62 11.49
CA LYS A 13 -14.81 -2.39 12.65
C LYS A 13 -15.51 -3.67 12.22
N SER A 14 -16.31 -3.60 11.16
CA SER A 14 -17.00 -4.77 10.62
C SER A 14 -15.98 -5.80 10.09
N ARG A 15 -14.96 -5.34 9.37
CA ARG A 15 -13.90 -6.21 8.84
C ARG A 15 -13.09 -6.84 9.96
N VAL A 16 -12.74 -6.07 11.00
CA VAL A 16 -12.00 -6.60 12.15
C VAL A 16 -12.78 -7.70 12.86
N ARG A 17 -14.08 -7.50 13.07
CA ARG A 17 -14.93 -8.53 13.68
C ARG A 17 -14.94 -9.80 12.83
N LYS A 18 -15.03 -9.66 11.51
CA LYS A 18 -15.05 -10.80 10.60
C LYS A 18 -13.71 -11.52 10.62
N ILE A 19 -12.60 -10.78 10.64
CA ILE A 19 -11.26 -11.37 10.71
C ILE A 19 -11.09 -12.18 12.00
N LYS A 20 -11.53 -11.65 13.14
CA LYS A 20 -11.47 -12.38 14.41
C LYS A 20 -12.27 -13.66 14.35
N LYS A 21 -13.41 -13.63 13.67
CA LYS A 21 -14.27 -14.79 13.54
C LYS A 21 -13.65 -15.86 12.64
N VAL A 22 -13.14 -15.46 11.46
CA VAL A 22 -12.57 -16.42 10.49
C VAL A 22 -11.20 -16.93 10.91
N ASN A 23 -10.50 -16.24 11.83
CA ASN A 23 -9.22 -16.72 12.35
C ASN A 23 -9.31 -18.07 13.03
N LYS A 24 -10.52 -18.52 13.39
CA LYS A 24 -10.73 -19.82 14.02
C LYS A 24 -10.76 -20.97 13.02
N SER A 25 -10.80 -20.67 11.72
CA SER A 25 -10.92 -21.70 10.67
C SER A 25 -10.10 -21.28 9.45
N ASP A 26 -9.16 -22.14 9.04
CA ASP A 26 -8.35 -21.88 7.84
C ASP A 26 -9.20 -21.86 6.59
N GLU A 27 -10.24 -22.71 6.52
CA GLU A 27 -11.16 -22.75 5.40
C GLU A 27 -11.93 -21.44 5.24
N GLU A 28 -12.39 -20.86 6.34
CA GLU A 28 -13.10 -19.58 6.29
C GLU A 28 -12.18 -18.42 5.92
N LYS A 29 -10.90 -18.48 6.35
CA LYS A 29 -9.91 -17.47 5.96
C LYS A 29 -9.71 -17.45 4.45
N GLU A 30 -9.58 -18.62 3.84
CA GLU A 30 -9.40 -18.73 2.39
C GLU A 30 -10.57 -18.12 1.62
N LYS A 31 -11.78 -18.31 2.13
CA LYS A 31 -12.98 -17.75 1.51
C LYS A 31 -13.08 -16.24 1.69
N PHE A 32 -12.58 -15.74 2.81
CA PHE A 32 -12.67 -14.31 3.14
C PHE A 32 -11.60 -13.48 2.43
N PHE A 33 -10.37 -13.98 2.38
CA PHE A 33 -9.25 -13.30 1.74
C PHE A 33 -9.10 -13.80 0.30
N VAL A 34 -9.95 -13.27 -0.59
CA VAL A 34 -10.04 -13.75 -1.97
C VAL A 34 -8.90 -13.26 -2.87
N GLN A 35 -8.24 -12.20 -2.47
CA GLN A 35 -7.14 -11.64 -3.24
C GLN A 35 -6.10 -11.04 -2.31
N LEU A 36 -4.85 -11.44 -2.51
CA LEU A 36 -3.73 -10.91 -1.73
C LEU A 36 -2.90 -9.99 -2.60
N GLY A 37 -2.55 -8.85 -2.03
CA GLY A 37 -1.64 -7.91 -2.66
C GLY A 37 -0.61 -7.47 -1.65
N ALA A 38 0.52 -7.00 -2.14
CA ALA A 38 1.57 -6.46 -1.29
C ALA A 38 2.04 -5.14 -1.87
N SER A 39 2.55 -4.28 -1.01
CA SER A 39 3.14 -3.02 -1.45
C SER A 39 4.45 -2.77 -0.74
N VAL A 40 5.34 -2.07 -1.41
CA VAL A 40 6.62 -1.63 -0.87
C VAL A 40 6.69 -0.13 -1.03
N GLU A 41 7.04 0.56 0.03
CA GLU A 41 7.22 2.01 -0.04
C GLU A 41 8.71 2.32 -0.02
N ILE A 42 9.15 3.08 -1.02
CA ILE A 42 10.54 3.48 -1.17
C ILE A 42 10.61 4.99 -0.95
N PHE A 43 11.33 5.41 0.08
CA PHE A 43 11.47 6.82 0.41
C PHE A 43 12.65 7.41 -0.34
N PHE A 44 12.39 8.53 -1.05
CA PHE A 44 13.45 9.24 -1.74
C PHE A 44 14.22 10.12 -0.76
N PRO A 45 15.53 10.33 -1.00
CA PRO A 45 16.32 11.18 -0.12
C PRO A 45 15.94 12.65 -0.26
N ASN A 46 15.74 13.31 0.85
CA ASN A 46 15.45 14.74 0.89
C ASN A 46 16.34 15.39 1.96
N LYS A 47 16.80 16.62 1.69
CA LYS A 47 17.69 17.33 2.63
C LYS A 47 16.96 17.68 3.92
N LYS A 48 15.69 18.04 3.80
CA LYS A 48 14.85 18.43 4.94
C LYS A 48 13.53 17.70 4.89
N PRO A 49 13.48 16.45 5.38
CA PRO A 49 12.24 15.65 5.35
C PRO A 49 11.06 16.31 6.06
N GLU A 50 11.35 17.17 7.04
CA GLU A 50 10.30 17.90 7.75
C GLU A 50 9.61 18.95 6.88
N GLU A 51 10.30 19.43 5.84
CA GLU A 51 9.73 20.38 4.88
C GLU A 51 9.10 19.67 3.70
N LEU A 52 9.74 18.61 3.23
CA LEU A 52 9.28 17.86 2.07
C LEU A 52 9.74 16.41 2.16
N SER A 53 8.79 15.51 2.03
CA SER A 53 9.06 14.08 1.94
C SER A 53 8.32 13.52 0.74
N ASP A 54 8.96 12.63 0.00
CA ASP A 54 8.28 11.94 -1.08
C ASP A 54 8.70 10.48 -1.11
N SER A 55 7.84 9.67 -1.68
CA SER A 55 8.05 8.24 -1.74
C SER A 55 7.34 7.64 -2.94
N LEU A 56 7.72 6.41 -3.24
CA LEU A 56 7.10 5.63 -4.31
C LEU A 56 6.53 4.37 -3.68
N ILE A 57 5.25 4.11 -3.91
CA ILE A 57 4.59 2.91 -3.44
C ILE A 57 4.44 1.97 -4.63
N LEU A 58 5.10 0.82 -4.58
CA LEU A 58 5.02 -0.21 -5.61
C LEU A 58 4.05 -1.29 -5.17
N TRP A 59 3.01 -1.51 -5.97
CA TRP A 59 2.06 -2.59 -5.73
C TRP A 59 2.55 -3.84 -6.47
N THR A 60 2.63 -4.93 -5.75
CA THR A 60 3.16 -6.18 -6.30
C THR A 60 2.22 -7.35 -6.10
N THR A 61 2.40 -8.38 -6.93
CA THR A 61 1.77 -9.67 -6.68
C THR A 61 2.58 -10.42 -5.63
N PRO A 62 2.03 -11.50 -5.04
CA PRO A 62 2.81 -12.33 -4.10
C PRO A 62 4.09 -12.88 -4.71
N GLU A 63 4.14 -13.06 -6.03
CA GLU A 63 5.34 -13.54 -6.73
C GLU A 63 6.38 -12.43 -6.97
N GLY A 64 6.05 -11.20 -6.58
CA GLY A 64 6.96 -10.08 -6.70
C GLY A 64 6.88 -9.30 -8.00
N LYS A 65 5.83 -9.53 -8.79
CA LYS A 65 5.62 -8.78 -10.03
C LYS A 65 4.99 -7.43 -9.73
N ILE A 66 5.61 -6.36 -10.19
CA ILE A 66 5.08 -5.00 -10.01
C ILE A 66 3.92 -4.77 -10.96
N THR A 67 2.75 -4.43 -10.43
CA THR A 67 1.55 -4.19 -11.23
C THR A 67 1.21 -2.72 -11.36
N ASP A 68 1.45 -1.94 -10.32
CA ASP A 68 1.11 -0.53 -10.26
C ASP A 68 2.10 0.21 -9.38
N ALA A 69 2.12 1.52 -9.51
CA ALA A 69 2.90 2.37 -8.63
C ALA A 69 2.14 3.67 -8.36
N GLU A 70 2.37 4.23 -7.18
CA GLU A 70 1.82 5.52 -6.81
C GLU A 70 2.94 6.39 -6.25
N TYR A 71 2.91 7.67 -6.60
CA TYR A 71 3.84 8.65 -6.08
C TYR A 71 3.18 9.41 -4.94
N SER A 72 3.86 9.46 -3.80
CA SER A 72 3.37 10.14 -2.60
C SER A 72 4.25 11.35 -2.31
N TYR A 73 3.62 12.48 -2.06
CA TYR A 73 4.28 13.75 -1.79
C TYR A 73 3.67 14.37 -0.55
N GLU A 74 4.52 14.80 0.37
CA GLU A 74 4.06 15.38 1.62
C GLU A 74 4.87 16.60 2.03
N GLU A 75 4.18 17.66 2.44
CA GLU A 75 4.77 18.81 3.09
C GLU A 75 4.21 18.89 4.50
N PRO A 76 4.85 18.22 5.48
CA PRO A 76 4.28 18.11 6.84
C PRO A 76 4.00 19.45 7.51
N GLU A 77 4.87 20.44 7.34
CA GLU A 77 4.69 21.76 7.95
C GLU A 77 3.48 22.51 7.39
N ASN A 78 3.12 22.24 6.13
CA ASN A 78 2.00 22.86 5.45
C ASN A 78 0.75 22.00 5.47
N GLU A 79 0.81 20.85 6.10
CA GLU A 79 -0.29 19.87 6.15
C GLU A 79 -0.80 19.50 4.76
N GLN A 80 0.13 19.41 3.78
CA GLN A 80 -0.20 19.03 2.42
C GLN A 80 0.24 17.60 2.16
N PHE A 81 -0.66 16.82 1.58
CA PHE A 81 -0.37 15.44 1.19
C PHE A 81 -1.07 15.15 -0.14
N VAL A 82 -0.31 14.66 -1.11
CA VAL A 82 -0.85 14.27 -2.40
C VAL A 82 -0.32 12.90 -2.77
N GLN A 83 -1.19 12.05 -3.23
CA GLN A 83 -0.83 10.73 -3.72
C GLN A 83 -1.46 10.57 -5.10
N MET A 84 -0.66 10.18 -6.10
CA MET A 84 -1.16 10.07 -7.47
C MET A 84 -0.60 8.82 -8.14
N PRO A 85 -1.38 8.21 -9.05
CA PRO A 85 -0.88 7.06 -9.79
C PRO A 85 0.24 7.46 -10.72
N VAL A 86 1.23 6.57 -10.86
CA VAL A 86 2.33 6.77 -11.80
C VAL A 86 1.84 6.41 -13.19
N PRO A 87 2.01 7.30 -14.19
CA PRO A 87 1.61 6.99 -15.56
C PRO A 87 2.29 5.73 -16.08
N GLU A 88 1.60 5.01 -16.95
CA GLU A 88 2.10 3.74 -17.49
C GLU A 88 3.49 3.87 -18.12
N LYS A 89 3.73 4.96 -18.83
CA LYS A 89 5.04 5.20 -19.47
C LYS A 89 6.17 5.32 -18.46
N ASP A 90 5.88 5.87 -17.29
CA ASP A 90 6.86 6.05 -16.21
C ASP A 90 6.97 4.78 -15.37
N LEU A 91 5.88 4.02 -15.27
CA LEU A 91 5.87 2.74 -14.56
C LEU A 91 6.91 1.78 -15.13
N LYS A 92 7.10 1.77 -16.43
CA LYS A 92 8.10 0.91 -17.09
C LYS A 92 9.52 1.18 -16.58
N ALA A 93 9.84 2.47 -16.34
CA ALA A 93 11.15 2.85 -15.82
C ALA A 93 11.36 2.30 -14.40
N PHE A 94 10.31 2.35 -13.56
CA PHE A 94 10.40 1.82 -12.21
C PHE A 94 10.48 0.30 -12.19
N VAL A 95 9.72 -0.37 -13.07
CA VAL A 95 9.79 -1.83 -13.21
C VAL A 95 11.20 -2.25 -13.58
N GLU A 96 11.82 -1.55 -14.52
CA GLU A 96 13.21 -1.83 -14.93
C GLU A 96 14.19 -1.59 -13.79
N ALA A 97 14.00 -0.52 -13.03
CA ALA A 97 14.88 -0.18 -11.92
C ALA A 97 14.83 -1.23 -10.78
N PHE A 98 13.66 -1.83 -10.56
CA PHE A 98 13.45 -2.73 -9.43
C PHE A 98 13.20 -4.18 -9.84
N LYS A 99 13.49 -4.54 -11.09
CA LYS A 99 13.22 -5.91 -11.57
C LYS A 99 13.99 -6.99 -10.81
N ASP A 100 15.16 -6.64 -10.29
CA ASP A 100 16.00 -7.57 -9.53
C ASP A 100 15.75 -7.48 -8.02
N PHE A 101 14.85 -6.60 -7.62
CA PHE A 101 14.51 -6.41 -6.20
C PHE A 101 13.61 -7.55 -5.76
N LYS A 102 14.04 -8.29 -4.75
CA LYS A 102 13.24 -9.38 -4.20
C LYS A 102 12.82 -9.04 -2.78
N LEU A 103 11.52 -9.16 -2.54
CA LEU A 103 10.97 -9.03 -1.20
C LEU A 103 11.12 -10.37 -0.50
N GLU A 104 11.81 -10.35 0.63
CA GLU A 104 11.88 -11.51 1.48
C GLU A 104 10.95 -11.27 2.68
N PHE A 105 9.94 -12.10 2.79
CA PHE A 105 9.07 -12.07 3.94
C PHE A 105 9.60 -13.08 4.95
N ASP A 106 10.05 -12.59 6.10
CA ASP A 106 10.40 -13.47 7.21
C ASP A 106 9.12 -14.02 7.79
N SER A 107 8.87 -15.29 7.54
CA SER A 107 7.74 -16.00 8.14
C SER A 107 8.27 -16.79 9.33
N ASP A 108 8.19 -16.16 10.47
CA ASP A 108 8.46 -16.88 11.73
C ASP A 108 7.19 -17.51 12.25
#